data_eddc1b54a13223177811f527edfbd09d
#
_entry.id   eddc1b54a13223177811f527edfbd09d
#
_cell.length_a   1.000
_cell.length_b   1.000
_cell.length_c   1.000
_cell.angle_alpha   90.00
_cell.angle_beta   90.00
_cell.angle_gamma   90.00
#
_symmetry.space_group_name_H-M   'P 1'
#
loop_
_entity.id
_entity.type
_entity.pdbx_description
1 polymer ?
#
loop_
_entity_poly.entity_id
_entity_poly.type
_entity_poly.pdbx_seq_one_letter_code
_entity_poly.pdbx_strand_id
1 'polypeptide(L)'
;MKIRNIGIFARAAMAASLLAAPTAYAATEVFSAHLLGDNEVPPINSTGTATFHMEDAGGAITFTLTFSGLSANPSVAHLHFAPTKVAGGVMIFLCGGGNQPACPAATSGTITGTITAANVTGPTAQGIAVGNLDAALEAVREGLAYANMHNVNFPAGEIRGQVRRGDKGADGRGDK
;
A
#
# COMPACT_ATOMS: atom_id res chain seq x y z
N MET A 1 -65.79 2.69 -60.91
CA MET A 1 -65.69 3.22 -59.55
C MET A 1 -64.49 2.49 -58.86
N LYS A 2 -63.32 3.14 -58.76
CA LYS A 2 -62.04 2.52 -58.22
C LYS A 2 -61.87 2.99 -56.79
N ILE A 3 -61.89 2.06 -55.85
CA ILE A 3 -61.67 2.30 -54.42
C ILE A 3 -60.13 2.16 -54.23
N ARG A 4 -59.47 3.22 -53.77
CA ARG A 4 -58.07 3.23 -53.43
C ARG A 4 -57.90 2.90 -51.94
N ASN A 5 -57.28 1.74 -51.64
CA ASN A 5 -56.87 1.37 -50.31
C ASN A 5 -55.64 2.22 -49.87
N ILE A 6 -55.82 2.97 -48.79
CA ILE A 6 -54.73 3.70 -48.10
C ILE A 6 -54.20 2.79 -47.01
N GLY A 7 -52.98 2.26 -47.25
CA GLY A 7 -52.28 1.49 -46.21
C GLY A 7 -51.68 2.43 -45.17
N ILE A 8 -52.05 2.23 -43.92
CA ILE A 8 -51.51 2.91 -42.76
C ILE A 8 -50.26 2.14 -42.32
N PHE A 9 -49.06 2.72 -42.51
CA PHE A 9 -47.82 2.19 -41.98
C PHE A 9 -47.68 2.64 -40.51
N ALA A 10 -47.86 1.72 -39.58
CA ALA A 10 -47.56 1.94 -38.15
C ALA A 10 -46.01 1.89 -37.99
N ARG A 11 -45.40 3.01 -37.61
CA ARG A 11 -43.99 3.05 -37.20
C ARG A 11 -43.88 2.62 -35.74
N ALA A 12 -43.32 1.46 -35.49
CA ALA A 12 -42.95 1.02 -34.16
C ALA A 12 -41.71 1.78 -33.71
N ALA A 13 -41.83 2.64 -32.70
CA ALA A 13 -40.67 3.28 -32.05
C ALA A 13 -40.07 2.29 -31.04
N MET A 14 -38.90 1.80 -31.35
CA MET A 14 -38.10 1.01 -30.42
C MET A 14 -37.46 1.95 -29.39
N ALA A 15 -37.93 1.95 -28.16
CA ALA A 15 -37.30 2.65 -27.06
C ALA A 15 -36.11 1.81 -26.59
N ALA A 16 -34.89 2.26 -26.87
CA ALA A 16 -33.65 1.66 -26.33
C ALA A 16 -33.49 2.10 -24.86
N SER A 17 -33.75 1.20 -23.92
CA SER A 17 -33.46 1.42 -22.52
C SER A 17 -31.97 1.29 -22.28
N LEU A 18 -31.27 2.41 -22.05
CA LEU A 18 -29.89 2.40 -21.55
C LEU A 18 -29.94 1.91 -20.08
N LEU A 19 -29.56 0.67 -19.87
CA LEU A 19 -29.24 0.15 -18.53
C LEU A 19 -27.89 0.73 -18.11
N ALA A 20 -27.88 1.72 -17.22
CA ALA A 20 -26.67 2.17 -16.55
C ALA A 20 -26.17 1.03 -15.65
N ALA A 21 -25.01 0.45 -15.99
CA ALA A 21 -24.36 -0.52 -15.12
C ALA A 21 -23.95 0.17 -13.81
N PRO A 22 -24.22 -0.43 -12.65
CA PRO A 22 -23.74 0.13 -11.37
C PRO A 22 -22.21 0.18 -11.40
N THR A 23 -21.63 1.35 -11.15
CA THR A 23 -20.19 1.49 -10.89
C THR A 23 -19.92 0.85 -9.54
N ALA A 24 -19.37 -0.36 -9.53
CA ALA A 24 -18.89 -0.99 -8.32
C ALA A 24 -17.67 -0.19 -7.83
N TYR A 25 -17.84 0.59 -6.76
CA TYR A 25 -16.70 1.14 -6.03
C TYR A 25 -15.95 -0.02 -5.38
N ALA A 26 -14.66 -0.17 -5.70
CA ALA A 26 -13.80 -1.11 -4.99
C ALA A 26 -13.81 -0.76 -3.49
N ALA A 27 -14.02 -1.76 -2.64
CA ALA A 27 -13.99 -1.55 -1.20
C ALA A 27 -12.56 -1.11 -0.79
N THR A 28 -12.46 -0.08 0.06
CA THR A 28 -11.18 0.35 0.62
C THR A 28 -10.52 -0.81 1.38
N GLU A 29 -9.29 -1.14 1.02
CA GLU A 29 -8.46 -2.10 1.72
C GLU A 29 -7.56 -1.34 2.71
N VAL A 30 -7.43 -1.87 3.92
CA VAL A 30 -6.63 -1.28 5.01
C VAL A 30 -5.54 -2.27 5.41
N PHE A 31 -4.32 -1.76 5.59
CA PHE A 31 -3.17 -2.55 6.00
C PHE A 31 -2.43 -1.85 7.13
N SER A 32 -1.83 -2.63 8.03
CA SER A 32 -1.06 -2.09 9.15
C SER A 32 0.13 -2.96 9.50
N ALA A 33 1.11 -2.35 10.19
CA ALA A 33 2.23 -3.06 10.80
C ALA A 33 2.66 -2.34 12.08
N HIS A 34 3.15 -3.12 13.04
CA HIS A 34 3.85 -2.61 14.22
C HIS A 34 5.34 -2.96 14.08
N LEU A 35 6.20 -1.93 14.07
CA LEU A 35 7.63 -2.06 13.81
C LEU A 35 8.39 -2.04 15.14
N LEU A 36 9.26 -3.04 15.33
CA LEU A 36 10.12 -3.22 16.50
C LEU A 36 11.50 -3.71 16.06
N GLY A 37 12.53 -3.45 16.86
CA GLY A 37 13.86 -3.98 16.63
C GLY A 37 13.93 -5.52 16.73
N ASP A 38 13.13 -6.11 17.60
CA ASP A 38 13.03 -7.58 17.77
C ASP A 38 12.54 -8.31 16.52
N ASN A 39 11.85 -7.60 15.63
CA ASN A 39 11.36 -8.14 14.36
C ASN A 39 12.42 -8.12 13.25
N GLU A 40 13.55 -7.42 13.43
CA GLU A 40 14.64 -7.37 12.46
C GLU A 40 15.28 -8.74 12.22
N VAL A 41 16.03 -8.84 11.13
CA VAL A 41 16.73 -10.08 10.75
C VAL A 41 18.19 -9.74 10.41
N PRO A 42 19.14 -10.02 11.33
CA PRO A 42 18.95 -10.49 12.73
C PRO A 42 18.26 -9.45 13.61
N PRO A 43 17.70 -9.85 14.78
CA PRO A 43 17.07 -8.92 15.72
C PRO A 43 18.01 -7.79 16.19
N ILE A 44 17.44 -6.61 16.38
CA ILE A 44 18.15 -5.41 16.87
C ILE A 44 17.57 -5.02 18.24
N ASN A 45 18.45 -4.85 19.24
CA ASN A 45 18.09 -4.29 20.52
C ASN A 45 17.95 -2.78 20.40
N SER A 46 16.76 -2.31 20.08
CA SER A 46 16.39 -0.90 19.95
C SER A 46 15.16 -0.56 20.79
N THR A 47 15.13 0.67 21.30
CA THR A 47 13.93 1.26 21.92
C THR A 47 13.00 1.91 20.88
N GLY A 48 13.40 1.94 19.62
CA GLY A 48 12.63 2.47 18.51
C GLY A 48 11.37 1.65 18.26
N THR A 49 10.27 2.34 18.02
CA THR A 49 8.99 1.74 17.64
C THR A 49 8.33 2.52 16.54
N ALA A 50 7.51 1.88 15.71
CA ALA A 50 6.64 2.59 14.78
C ALA A 50 5.34 1.83 14.52
N THR A 51 4.32 2.58 14.08
CA THR A 51 3.10 2.04 13.49
C THR A 51 3.00 2.50 12.04
N PHE A 52 2.76 1.55 11.14
CA PHE A 52 2.49 1.80 9.75
C PHE A 52 1.02 1.53 9.46
N HIS A 53 0.40 2.43 8.72
CA HIS A 53 -0.97 2.32 8.24
C HIS A 53 -1.02 2.68 6.76
N MET A 54 -1.75 1.90 5.96
CA MET A 54 -1.92 2.13 4.53
C MET A 54 -3.36 1.83 4.13
N GLU A 55 -3.93 2.70 3.29
CA GLU A 55 -5.26 2.54 2.70
C GLU A 55 -5.18 2.54 1.17
N ASP A 56 -5.78 1.52 0.55
CA ASP A 56 -6.01 1.44 -0.89
C ASP A 56 -7.50 1.64 -1.16
N ALA A 57 -7.86 2.80 -1.71
CA ALA A 57 -9.24 3.16 -2.04
C ALA A 57 -9.61 2.86 -3.51
N GLY A 58 -8.81 2.04 -4.22
CA GLY A 58 -9.04 1.69 -5.61
C GLY A 58 -8.68 2.78 -6.63
N GLY A 59 -7.96 3.83 -6.20
CA GLY A 59 -7.50 4.92 -7.08
C GLY A 59 -6.42 5.78 -6.44
N ALA A 60 -6.40 5.85 -5.12
CA ALA A 60 -5.37 6.53 -4.34
C ALA A 60 -4.95 5.62 -3.19
N ILE A 61 -3.65 5.40 -3.08
CA ILE A 61 -3.05 4.66 -1.97
C ILE A 61 -2.38 5.69 -1.08
N THR A 62 -2.81 5.77 0.18
CA THR A 62 -2.24 6.67 1.17
C THR A 62 -1.58 5.87 2.28
N PHE A 63 -0.59 6.46 2.94
CA PHE A 63 0.03 5.84 4.11
C PHE A 63 0.36 6.86 5.19
N THR A 64 0.46 6.36 6.42
CA THR A 64 0.97 7.04 7.60
C THR A 64 1.93 6.10 8.33
N LEU A 65 3.14 6.59 8.63
CA LEU A 65 4.16 5.90 9.42
C LEU A 65 4.53 6.81 10.60
N THR A 66 4.04 6.47 11.79
CA THR A 66 4.35 7.20 13.03
C THR A 66 5.40 6.43 13.81
N PHE A 67 6.50 7.08 14.17
CA PHE A 67 7.66 6.47 14.81
C PHE A 67 8.12 7.25 16.04
N SER A 68 8.77 6.59 16.97
CA SER A 68 9.34 7.20 18.17
C SER A 68 10.55 6.42 18.70
N GLY A 69 11.46 7.15 19.37
CA GLY A 69 12.58 6.57 20.10
C GLY A 69 13.64 5.90 19.23
N LEU A 70 13.76 6.27 17.94
CA LEU A 70 14.86 5.79 17.10
C LEU A 70 16.21 6.23 17.66
N SER A 71 17.25 5.43 17.45
CA SER A 71 18.63 5.69 17.92
C SER A 71 19.33 6.84 17.18
N ALA A 72 18.85 7.18 15.98
CA ALA A 72 19.27 8.30 15.16
C ALA A 72 18.13 8.71 14.22
N ASN A 73 18.26 9.89 13.57
CA ASN A 73 17.30 10.33 12.56
C ASN A 73 17.19 9.30 11.43
N PRO A 74 15.99 8.95 10.97
CA PRO A 74 15.81 8.01 9.87
C PRO A 74 16.44 8.55 8.58
N SER A 75 17.19 7.73 7.89
CA SER A 75 17.76 8.03 6.57
C SER A 75 16.81 7.60 5.45
N VAL A 76 16.11 6.49 5.66
CA VAL A 76 15.18 5.91 4.69
C VAL A 76 14.15 5.02 5.40
N ALA A 77 12.95 4.94 4.83
CA ALA A 77 11.94 3.97 5.18
C ALA A 77 11.31 3.40 3.92
N HIS A 78 11.02 2.10 3.91
CA HIS A 78 10.44 1.40 2.76
C HIS A 78 9.62 0.17 3.13
N LEU A 79 8.85 -0.31 2.14
CA LEU A 79 8.28 -1.66 2.14
C LEU A 79 9.20 -2.59 1.37
N HIS A 80 9.42 -3.78 1.92
CA HIS A 80 10.20 -4.87 1.32
C HIS A 80 9.31 -6.05 0.94
N PHE A 81 9.80 -6.90 0.03
CA PHE A 81 9.13 -8.13 -0.40
C PHE A 81 9.77 -9.36 0.25
N ALA A 82 9.18 -9.84 1.33
CA ALA A 82 9.50 -11.13 1.95
C ALA A 82 8.45 -11.53 3.01
N PRO A 83 8.33 -12.82 3.34
CA PRO A 83 7.58 -13.27 4.50
C PRO A 83 8.26 -12.87 5.81
N THR A 84 7.56 -13.08 6.93
CA THR A 84 8.07 -12.84 8.29
C THR A 84 9.41 -13.56 8.51
N LYS A 85 10.37 -12.89 9.17
CA LYS A 85 11.72 -13.40 9.50
C LYS A 85 12.63 -13.72 8.29
N VAL A 86 12.31 -13.18 7.12
CA VAL A 86 13.16 -13.24 5.92
C VAL A 86 13.49 -11.82 5.47
N ALA A 87 14.74 -11.54 5.15
CA ALA A 87 15.15 -10.29 4.51
C ALA A 87 14.86 -10.36 3.00
N GLY A 88 14.18 -9.36 2.47
CA GLY A 88 13.81 -9.25 1.06
C GLY A 88 14.25 -7.94 0.41
N GLY A 89 14.04 -7.81 -0.88
CA GLY A 89 14.36 -6.60 -1.63
C GLY A 89 13.36 -5.47 -1.38
N VAL A 90 13.79 -4.22 -1.62
CA VAL A 90 12.96 -3.03 -1.50
C VAL A 90 11.92 -2.99 -2.62
N MET A 91 10.65 -2.79 -2.25
CA MET A 91 9.54 -2.58 -3.19
C MET A 91 9.21 -1.10 -3.36
N ILE A 92 8.89 -0.43 -2.27
CA ILE A 92 8.28 0.90 -2.26
C ILE A 92 8.97 1.74 -1.18
N PHE A 93 9.45 2.92 -1.55
CA PHE A 93 9.96 3.88 -0.58
C PHE A 93 8.79 4.63 0.10
N LEU A 94 8.96 4.89 1.40
CA LEU A 94 8.06 5.71 2.21
C LEU A 94 8.68 7.08 2.51
N CYS A 95 10.02 7.16 2.62
CA CYS A 95 10.81 8.40 2.65
C CYS A 95 12.27 8.12 2.26
N GLY A 96 13.01 9.16 1.87
CA GLY A 96 14.45 9.10 1.63
C GLY A 96 14.86 8.47 0.30
N GLY A 97 13.94 8.25 -0.62
CA GLY A 97 14.21 7.70 -1.97
C GLY A 97 12.94 7.37 -2.74
N GLY A 98 13.08 6.80 -3.94
CA GLY A 98 11.94 6.31 -4.75
C GLY A 98 10.87 7.37 -5.05
N ASN A 99 11.26 8.61 -5.32
CA ASN A 99 10.39 9.77 -5.52
C ASN A 99 9.55 10.17 -4.28
N GLN A 100 9.90 9.69 -3.10
CA GLN A 100 9.34 10.16 -1.83
C GLN A 100 10.21 11.26 -1.21
N PRO A 101 9.64 12.16 -0.40
CA PRO A 101 10.41 13.20 0.30
C PRO A 101 11.51 12.63 1.21
N ALA A 102 12.46 13.48 1.61
CA ALA A 102 13.43 13.13 2.64
C ALA A 102 12.71 12.75 3.95
N CYS A 103 13.30 11.81 4.70
CA CYS A 103 12.78 11.47 6.02
C CYS A 103 12.94 12.66 7.00
N PRO A 104 12.09 12.76 8.05
CA PRO A 104 12.22 13.81 9.07
C PRO A 104 13.57 13.77 9.78
N ALA A 105 14.17 14.93 10.06
CA ALA A 105 15.42 15.04 10.82
C ALA A 105 15.14 14.99 12.34
N ALA A 106 14.46 13.94 12.79
CA ALA A 106 14.11 13.71 14.20
C ALA A 106 14.01 12.22 14.49
N THR A 107 14.25 11.81 15.74
CA THR A 107 14.13 10.41 16.19
C THR A 107 12.70 9.98 16.52
N SER A 108 11.75 10.89 16.42
CA SER A 108 10.31 10.66 16.57
C SER A 108 9.53 11.58 15.65
N GLY A 109 8.43 11.10 15.07
CA GLY A 109 7.62 11.89 14.14
C GLY A 109 6.63 11.07 13.35
N THR A 110 6.06 11.70 12.33
CA THR A 110 5.10 11.06 11.41
C THR A 110 5.48 11.37 9.97
N ILE A 111 5.47 10.35 9.13
CA ILE A 111 5.63 10.42 7.68
C ILE A 111 4.28 10.07 7.07
N THR A 112 3.78 10.92 6.19
CA THR A 112 2.56 10.64 5.42
C THR A 112 2.85 10.82 3.93
N GLY A 113 2.15 10.08 3.09
CA GLY A 113 2.32 10.23 1.66
C GLY A 113 1.31 9.40 0.86
N THR A 114 1.50 9.46 -0.45
CA THR A 114 0.79 8.63 -1.41
C THR A 114 1.75 7.66 -2.08
N ILE A 115 1.24 6.49 -2.46
CA ILE A 115 1.97 5.48 -3.22
C ILE A 115 1.39 5.42 -4.62
N THR A 116 2.27 5.52 -5.60
CA THR A 116 1.95 5.41 -7.03
C THR A 116 2.92 4.43 -7.68
N ALA A 117 2.69 4.09 -8.94
CA ALA A 117 3.63 3.28 -9.71
C ALA A 117 5.06 3.85 -9.72
N ALA A 118 5.22 5.19 -9.70
CA ALA A 118 6.53 5.85 -9.69
C ALA A 118 7.35 5.59 -8.41
N ASN A 119 6.71 5.13 -7.32
CA ASN A 119 7.38 4.82 -6.06
C ASN A 119 7.83 3.35 -5.97
N VAL A 120 7.41 2.49 -6.92
CA VAL A 120 7.79 1.07 -6.98
C VAL A 120 9.15 0.94 -7.67
N THR A 121 10.15 0.49 -6.94
CA THR A 121 11.53 0.38 -7.41
C THR A 121 11.99 -1.06 -7.69
N GLY A 122 11.15 -2.04 -7.39
CA GLY A 122 11.46 -3.46 -7.57
C GLY A 122 10.79 -4.31 -6.49
N PRO A 123 11.41 -5.42 -6.04
CA PRO A 123 12.72 -5.95 -6.44
C PRO A 123 12.64 -6.82 -7.73
N THR A 124 13.31 -6.40 -8.77
CA THR A 124 13.28 -7.11 -10.06
C THR A 124 13.82 -8.54 -9.99
N ALA A 125 14.82 -8.77 -9.13
CA ALA A 125 15.39 -10.10 -8.90
C ALA A 125 14.38 -11.08 -8.23
N GLN A 126 13.32 -10.55 -7.60
CA GLN A 126 12.23 -11.33 -7.01
C GLN A 126 10.94 -11.27 -7.86
N GLY A 127 11.00 -10.74 -9.08
CA GLY A 127 9.88 -10.72 -10.03
C GLY A 127 8.99 -9.47 -10.00
N ILE A 128 9.25 -8.50 -9.13
CA ILE A 128 8.51 -7.23 -9.13
C ILE A 128 9.27 -6.21 -10.00
N ALA A 129 8.71 -5.86 -11.16
CA ALA A 129 9.30 -4.88 -12.05
C ALA A 129 9.15 -3.45 -11.47
N VAL A 130 10.09 -2.56 -11.82
CA VAL A 130 9.98 -1.12 -11.52
C VAL A 130 8.68 -0.58 -12.11
N GLY A 131 7.91 0.16 -11.32
CA GLY A 131 6.63 0.72 -11.71
C GLY A 131 5.44 -0.26 -11.69
N ASN A 132 5.65 -1.54 -11.37
CA ASN A 132 4.57 -2.53 -11.29
C ASN A 132 3.86 -2.45 -9.92
N LEU A 133 2.95 -1.48 -9.79
CA LEU A 133 2.18 -1.25 -8.56
C LEU A 133 1.26 -2.43 -8.23
N ASP A 134 0.65 -3.05 -9.24
CA ASP A 134 -0.27 -4.18 -9.03
C ASP A 134 0.44 -5.37 -8.38
N ALA A 135 1.64 -5.73 -8.86
CA ALA A 135 2.43 -6.80 -8.25
C ALA A 135 2.90 -6.45 -6.83
N ALA A 136 3.26 -5.19 -6.57
CA ALA A 136 3.63 -4.75 -5.23
C ALA A 136 2.44 -4.80 -4.26
N LEU A 137 1.24 -4.40 -4.69
CA LEU A 137 0.02 -4.48 -3.89
C LEU A 137 -0.42 -5.93 -3.65
N GLU A 138 -0.26 -6.80 -4.63
CA GLU A 138 -0.53 -8.22 -4.45
C GLU A 138 0.37 -8.81 -3.36
N ALA A 139 1.68 -8.49 -3.37
CA ALA A 139 2.60 -8.90 -2.31
C ALA A 139 2.14 -8.39 -0.92
N VAL A 140 1.60 -7.18 -0.83
CA VAL A 140 1.03 -6.63 0.41
C VAL A 140 -0.21 -7.42 0.82
N ARG A 141 -1.13 -7.72 -0.11
CA ARG A 141 -2.37 -8.48 0.14
C ARG A 141 -2.11 -9.89 0.65
N GLU A 142 -1.07 -10.52 0.11
CA GLU A 142 -0.62 -11.87 0.50
C GLU A 142 0.17 -11.87 1.83
N GLY A 143 0.39 -10.71 2.46
CA GLY A 143 1.17 -10.58 3.68
C GLY A 143 2.67 -10.85 3.49
N LEU A 144 3.16 -10.69 2.27
CA LEU A 144 4.56 -10.84 1.88
C LEU A 144 5.30 -9.49 1.84
N ALA A 145 4.80 -8.49 2.54
CA ALA A 145 5.45 -7.20 2.68
C ALA A 145 5.76 -6.88 4.13
N TYR A 146 6.89 -6.21 4.37
CA TYR A 146 7.19 -5.63 5.67
C TYR A 146 7.66 -4.18 5.55
N ALA A 147 7.25 -3.32 6.49
CA ALA A 147 7.77 -1.97 6.62
C ALA A 147 9.07 -1.99 7.44
N ASN A 148 10.02 -1.15 7.07
CA ASN A 148 11.34 -1.10 7.69
C ASN A 148 11.85 0.34 7.73
N MET A 149 12.54 0.73 8.82
CA MET A 149 13.19 2.03 8.98
C MET A 149 14.67 1.86 9.27
N HIS A 150 15.49 2.68 8.62
CA HIS A 150 16.95 2.65 8.69
C HIS A 150 17.48 4.01 9.13
N ASN A 151 18.66 4.00 9.75
CA ASN A 151 19.43 5.19 10.07
C ASN A 151 20.94 4.90 10.06
N VAL A 152 21.75 5.90 10.44
CA VAL A 152 23.21 5.76 10.42
C VAL A 152 23.75 4.71 11.39
N ASN A 153 23.06 4.45 12.50
CA ASN A 153 23.45 3.43 13.48
C ASN A 153 23.07 2.02 13.01
N PHE A 154 21.97 1.90 12.27
CA PHE A 154 21.45 0.64 11.76
C PHE A 154 21.13 0.77 10.25
N PRO A 155 22.16 0.78 9.40
CA PRO A 155 21.97 0.93 7.95
C PRO A 155 21.29 -0.27 7.29
N ALA A 156 21.24 -1.44 7.94
CA ALA A 156 20.50 -2.61 7.49
C ALA A 156 19.03 -2.66 8.00
N GLY A 157 18.65 -1.73 8.87
CA GLY A 157 17.33 -1.62 9.51
C GLY A 157 17.45 -1.53 11.03
N GLU A 158 16.73 -0.60 11.65
CA GLU A 158 16.61 -0.48 13.11
C GLU A 158 15.35 -1.15 13.62
N ILE A 159 14.24 -0.92 12.94
CA ILE A 159 12.93 -1.47 13.30
C ILE A 159 12.18 -1.93 12.05
N ARG A 160 11.46 -3.04 12.20
CA ARG A 160 10.72 -3.68 11.11
C ARG A 160 9.39 -4.26 11.60
N GLY A 161 8.36 -4.31 10.74
CA GLY A 161 7.07 -4.93 11.02
C GLY A 161 6.42 -5.52 9.78
N GLN A 162 5.91 -6.75 9.87
CA GLN A 162 5.17 -7.37 8.76
C GLN A 162 3.85 -6.66 8.54
N VAL A 163 3.58 -6.27 7.30
CA VAL A 163 2.32 -5.64 6.91
C VAL A 163 1.23 -6.71 6.83
N ARG A 164 0.09 -6.42 7.46
CA ARG A 164 -1.07 -7.30 7.48
C ARG A 164 -2.32 -6.53 7.09
N ARG A 165 -3.28 -7.21 6.49
CA ARG A 165 -4.60 -6.63 6.27
C ARG A 165 -5.25 -6.35 7.62
N GLY A 166 -5.66 -5.11 7.85
CA GLY A 166 -6.44 -4.72 9.02
C GLY A 166 -7.92 -4.98 8.78
N ASP A 167 -8.60 -5.51 9.78
CA ASP A 167 -10.06 -5.52 9.76
C ASP A 167 -10.56 -4.10 9.98
N LYS A 168 -11.56 -3.66 9.22
CA LYS A 168 -12.27 -2.40 9.48
C LYS A 168 -12.98 -2.56 10.83
N GLY A 169 -12.31 -2.19 11.93
CA GLY A 169 -12.90 -2.22 13.27
C GLY A 169 -12.20 -3.04 14.34
N ALA A 170 -11.02 -3.62 14.09
CA ALA A 170 -10.23 -4.26 15.14
C ALA A 170 -9.39 -3.21 15.87
N ASP A 171 -10.03 -2.45 16.76
CA ASP A 171 -9.38 -1.70 17.82
C ASP A 171 -8.74 -2.72 18.80
N GLY A 172 -7.41 -2.73 18.83
CA GLY A 172 -6.60 -3.10 19.99
C GLY A 172 -6.75 -4.48 20.62
N ARG A 173 -6.54 -5.59 19.89
CA ARG A 173 -6.17 -6.85 20.55
C ARG A 173 -4.89 -7.39 19.95
N GLY A 174 -3.80 -7.17 20.71
CA GLY A 174 -2.51 -7.75 20.42
C GLY A 174 -2.56 -9.28 20.43
N ASP A 175 -2.02 -9.88 19.40
CA ASP A 175 -1.66 -11.29 19.39
C ASP A 175 -0.48 -11.49 20.37
N LYS A 176 -0.71 -12.33 21.36
CA LYS A 176 0.32 -12.81 22.29
C LYS A 176 1.15 -13.88 21.62
#